data_c4407987001ab0bd4e98fbf90cbe6f4f
#
_entry.id   c4407987001ab0bd4e98fbf90cbe6f4f
#
_cell.length_a   1.000
_cell.length_b   1.000
_cell.length_c   1.000
_cell.angle_alpha   90.00
_cell.angle_beta   90.00
_cell.angle_gamma   90.00
#
_symmetry.space_group_name_H-M   'P 1'
#
loop_
_entity.id
_entity.type
_entity.pdbx_description
1 polymer ?
#
loop_
_entity_poly.entity_id
_entity_poly.type
_entity_poly.pdbx_seq_one_letter_code
_entity_poly.pdbx_strand_id
1 'polypeptide(L)' 'MKSLEIRSKSKEEAISKAIEKLNVKLDDLEIEVLENPTKGFLGFLGAKDGLYKFTVIE' A
#
# COMPACT_ATOMS: atom_id res chain seq x y z
N MET A 1 7.12 -8.97 -14.84
CA MET A 1 6.59 -8.83 -13.47
C MET A 1 5.50 -7.76 -13.45
N LYS A 2 4.51 -7.97 -12.64
CA LYS A 2 3.43 -7.00 -12.49
C LYS A 2 3.65 -6.17 -11.24
N SER A 3 3.37 -4.91 -11.34
CA SER A 3 3.45 -4.02 -10.18
C SER A 3 2.22 -3.13 -10.13
N LEU A 4 1.93 -2.68 -8.93
CA LEU A 4 0.75 -1.86 -8.68
C LEU A 4 1.04 -0.90 -7.54
N GLU A 5 0.69 0.36 -7.73
CA GLU A 5 0.82 1.34 -6.67
C GLU A 5 -0.55 1.59 -6.07
N ILE A 6 -0.62 1.51 -4.76
CA ILE A 6 -1.88 1.69 -4.03
C ILE A 6 -1.68 2.76 -2.97
N ARG A 7 -2.60 3.69 -2.94
CA ARG A 7 -2.64 4.73 -1.93
C ARG A 7 -3.66 4.33 -0.88
N SER A 8 -3.23 4.25 0.36
CA SER A 8 -4.08 3.78 1.43
C SER A 8 -3.67 4.39 2.76
N LYS A 9 -4.57 4.35 3.72
CA LYS A 9 -4.31 4.89 5.05
C LYS A 9 -3.38 4.04 5.87
N SER A 10 -3.29 2.75 5.56
CA SER A 10 -2.41 1.85 6.27
C SER A 10 -1.84 0.82 5.33
N LYS A 11 -0.71 0.26 5.73
CA LYS A 11 -0.07 -0.80 4.98
C LYS A 11 -0.95 -2.03 4.87
N GLU A 12 -1.62 -2.39 5.96
CA GLU A 12 -2.48 -3.57 5.96
C GLU A 12 -3.62 -3.43 4.96
N GLU A 13 -4.23 -2.26 4.92
CA GLU A 13 -5.29 -1.99 3.99
C GLU A 13 -4.80 -2.04 2.55
N ALA A 14 -3.61 -1.49 2.31
CA ALA A 14 -3.00 -1.53 0.98
C ALA A 14 -2.70 -2.96 0.55
N ILE A 15 -2.20 -3.78 1.46
CA ILE A 15 -1.91 -5.18 1.17
C ILE A 15 -3.18 -5.92 0.79
N SER A 16 -4.25 -5.70 1.54
CA SER A 16 -5.53 -6.34 1.23
C SER A 16 -6.02 -5.98 -0.16
N LYS A 17 -5.91 -4.72 -0.51
CA LYS A 17 -6.31 -4.26 -1.83
C LYS A 17 -5.44 -4.86 -2.93
N ALA A 18 -4.14 -4.96 -2.68
CA ALA A 18 -3.22 -5.51 -3.67
C ALA A 18 -3.50 -6.98 -3.92
N ILE A 19 -3.71 -7.75 -2.86
CA ILE A 19 -4.02 -9.17 -2.98
C ILE A 19 -5.30 -9.37 -3.79
N GLU A 20 -6.30 -8.55 -3.51
CA GLU A 20 -7.57 -8.63 -4.21
C GLU A 20 -7.43 -8.25 -5.68
N LYS A 21 -6.72 -7.18 -5.97
CA LYS A 21 -6.57 -6.70 -7.35
C LYS A 21 -5.67 -7.57 -8.20
N LEU A 22 -4.58 -8.06 -7.62
CA LEU A 22 -3.61 -8.87 -8.34
C LEU A 22 -3.92 -10.35 -8.27
N ASN A 23 -4.82 -10.74 -7.37
CA ASN A 23 -5.24 -12.13 -7.17
C ASN A 23 -4.02 -13.03 -6.90
N VAL A 24 -3.18 -12.60 -5.99
CA VAL A 24 -1.98 -13.33 -5.60
C VAL A 24 -1.93 -13.45 -4.08
N LYS A 25 -1.06 -14.30 -3.60
CA LYS A 25 -0.85 -14.46 -2.17
C LYS A 25 0.16 -13.44 -1.67
N LEU A 26 0.08 -13.13 -0.38
CA LEU A 26 1.02 -12.20 0.24
C LEU A 26 2.47 -12.66 0.04
N ASP A 27 2.71 -13.95 0.08
CA ASP A 27 4.05 -14.51 -0.09
C ASP A 27 4.63 -14.23 -1.48
N ASP A 28 3.77 -13.98 -2.44
CA ASP A 28 4.18 -13.69 -3.81
C ASP A 28 4.26 -12.20 -4.10
N LEU A 29 4.11 -11.38 -3.07
CA LEU A 29 4.15 -9.92 -3.22
C LEU A 29 5.37 -9.33 -2.55
N GLU A 30 6.02 -8.43 -3.26
CA GLU A 30 7.05 -7.59 -2.67
C GLU A 30 6.44 -6.22 -2.44
N ILE A 31 6.61 -5.71 -1.23
CA ILE A 31 5.98 -4.45 -0.82
C ILE A 31 7.05 -3.39 -0.62
N GLU A 32 6.86 -2.25 -1.26
CA GLU A 32 7.75 -1.12 -1.09
C GLU A 32 6.93 0.08 -0.66
N VAL A 33 7.37 0.74 0.40
CA VAL A 33 6.71 1.94 0.89
C VAL A 33 7.34 3.13 0.19
N LEU A 34 6.60 3.77 -0.69
CA LEU A 34 7.08 4.95 -1.43
C LEU A 34 6.85 6.22 -0.63
N GLU A 35 5.72 6.29 0.07
CA GLU A 35 5.40 7.39 0.95
C GLU A 35 4.74 6.84 2.19
N ASN A 36 5.20 7.27 3.36
CA ASN A 36 4.59 6.84 4.60
C ASN A 36 3.28 7.58 4.83
N PRO A 37 2.26 6.87 5.34
CA PRO A 37 1.03 7.56 5.72
C PRO A 37 1.32 8.47 6.91
N THR A 38 0.72 9.64 6.92
CA THR A 38 0.86 10.57 8.02
C THR A 38 -0.49 10.79 8.68
N LYS A 39 -0.47 10.82 10.00
CA LYS A 39 -1.65 11.17 10.77
C LYS A 39 -1.74 12.68 10.83
N GLY A 40 -2.95 13.22 10.83
CA GLY A 40 -3.12 14.64 10.95
C GLY A 40 -2.45 15.16 12.22
N PHE A 41 -1.54 16.08 12.06
CA PHE A 41 -0.76 16.57 13.18
C PHE A 41 -1.63 17.27 14.24
N LEU A 42 -2.60 17.98 13.80
CA LEU A 42 -3.52 18.70 14.69
C LEU A 42 -4.91 18.07 14.69
N GLY A 43 -4.99 16.84 14.23
CA GLY A 43 -6.25 16.12 14.23
C GLY A 43 -7.22 16.49 13.13
N PHE A 44 -6.93 17.48 12.35
CA PHE A 44 -7.84 17.92 11.29
C PHE A 44 -7.16 18.28 9.98
N LEU A 45 -5.85 18.39 9.99
CA LEU A 45 -5.10 18.70 8.78
C LEU A 45 -3.95 17.73 8.61
N GLY A 46 -3.62 17.47 7.39
CA GLY A 46 -2.39 16.78 7.08
C GLY A 46 -2.41 15.27 7.14
N ALA A 47 -3.56 14.68 7.42
CA ALA A 47 -3.64 13.23 7.33
C ALA A 47 -3.54 12.85 5.87
N LYS A 48 -2.45 12.20 5.50
CA LYS A 48 -2.22 11.79 4.12
C LYS A 48 -2.13 10.29 4.04
N ASP A 49 -2.62 9.74 2.95
CA ASP A 49 -2.48 8.33 2.69
C ASP A 49 -1.04 8.00 2.36
N GLY A 50 -0.61 6.82 2.73
CA GLY A 50 0.67 6.31 2.30
C GLY A 50 0.58 5.81 0.87
N LEU A 51 1.70 5.77 0.18
CA LEU A 51 1.79 5.20 -1.15
C LEU A 51 2.65 3.96 -1.08
N TYR A 52 2.09 2.86 -1.52
CA TYR A 52 2.74 1.55 -1.45
C TYR A 52 2.82 0.94 -2.84
N LYS A 53 3.97 0.39 -3.16
CA LYS A 53 4.14 -0.30 -4.43
C LYS A 53 4.21 -1.79 -4.17
N PHE A 54 3.42 -2.54 -4.90
CA PHE A 54 3.37 -4.00 -4.79
C PHE A 54 3.84 -4.60 -6.10
N THR A 55 4.81 -5.49 -6.00
CA THR A 55 5.35 -6.17 -7.16
C THR A 55 5.12 -7.66 -6.99
N VAL A 56 4.57 -8.29 -8.02
CA VAL A 56 4.37 -9.74 -7.99
C VAL A 56 5.69 -10.43 -8.31
N ILE A 57 6.10 -11.29 -7.41
CA ILE A 57 7.31 -12.07 -7.60
C ILE A 57 6.96 -13.32 -8.40
N GLU A 58 7.55 -13.46 -9.54
CA GLU A 58 7.32 -14.61 -10.40
C GLU A 58 8.52 -15.55 -10.44
#